data_4897f71e549a0c2be9f19524a31c3e85
#
_entry.id   4897f71e549a0c2be9f19524a31c3e85
#
_cell.length_a   1.000
_cell.length_b   1.000
_cell.length_c   1.000
_cell.angle_alpha   90.00
_cell.angle_beta   90.00
_cell.angle_gamma   90.00
#
_symmetry.space_group_name_H-M   'P 1'
#
loop_
_entity.id
_entity.type
_entity.pdbx_description
1 polymer ?
#
loop_
_entity_poly.entity_id
_entity_poly.type
_entity_poly.pdbx_seq_one_letter_code
_entity_poly.pdbx_strand_id
1 'polypeptide(L)'
;MKANRANWDQRAPAHAMLPGYSVQRFIDDPAFIGDVVRFDRGRLGDVPGQRGVHLQCHIGTDTIGLSRLGASVTGLDFSPATIEQARLLVAKSGDDVTFVESTVYDAASALSGEQFDLVFTGIGALNWLPSISRWAATVVALLKPAGRLSGTTAWARS
;
A
#
# COMPACT_ATOMS: atom_id res chain seq x y z
N MET A 1 10.94 12.56 -10.30
CA MET A 1 11.00 11.58 -9.20
C MET A 1 11.81 12.05 -8.00
N LYS A 2 13.03 12.60 -8.13
CA LYS A 2 13.83 13.05 -6.96
C LYS A 2 13.11 14.10 -6.08
N ALA A 3 12.48 15.12 -6.69
CA ALA A 3 11.73 16.13 -5.93
C ALA A 3 10.51 15.57 -5.19
N ASN A 4 9.80 14.61 -5.78
CA ASN A 4 8.70 13.91 -5.13
C ASN A 4 9.19 13.08 -3.94
N ARG A 5 10.31 12.37 -4.08
CA ARG A 5 10.89 11.58 -3.00
C ARG A 5 11.21 12.47 -1.79
N ALA A 6 11.94 13.56 -1.99
CA ALA A 6 12.29 14.50 -0.91
C ALA A 6 11.05 15.05 -0.20
N ASN A 7 9.99 15.36 -0.94
CA ASN A 7 8.72 15.84 -0.39
C ASN A 7 8.05 14.78 0.51
N TRP A 8 8.04 13.51 0.07
CA TRP A 8 7.46 12.42 0.85
C TRP A 8 8.31 12.06 2.07
N ASP A 9 9.65 12.07 1.93
CA ASP A 9 10.58 11.83 3.04
C ASP A 9 10.39 12.86 4.16
N GLN A 10 10.19 14.14 3.83
CA GLN A 10 9.94 15.19 4.81
C GLN A 10 8.58 15.06 5.51
N ARG A 11 7.58 14.55 4.81
CA ARG A 11 6.20 14.46 5.31
C ARG A 11 5.89 13.18 6.08
N ALA A 12 6.64 12.10 5.85
CA ALA A 12 6.33 10.80 6.43
C ALA A 12 6.19 10.82 7.96
N PRO A 13 7.11 11.41 8.75
CA PRO A 13 6.96 11.48 10.20
C PRO A 13 5.75 12.31 10.63
N ALA A 14 5.48 13.43 9.92
CA ALA A 14 4.33 14.29 10.21
C ALA A 14 3.02 13.57 9.88
N HIS A 15 2.95 12.83 8.77
CA HIS A 15 1.77 12.05 8.40
C HIS A 15 1.46 10.95 9.41
N ALA A 16 2.48 10.29 9.97
CA ALA A 16 2.28 9.29 11.01
C ALA A 16 1.64 9.87 12.29
N MET A 17 1.73 11.18 12.49
CA MET A 17 1.11 11.88 13.61
C MET A 17 -0.27 12.47 13.30
N LEU A 18 -0.68 12.50 12.04
CA LEU A 18 -1.97 13.07 11.65
C LEU A 18 -3.12 12.13 12.04
N PRO A 19 -4.22 12.68 12.62
CA PRO A 19 -5.39 11.89 13.01
C PRO A 19 -5.99 11.07 11.87
N GLY A 20 -5.93 11.56 10.63
CA GLY A 20 -6.48 10.88 9.45
C GLY A 20 -5.83 9.54 9.13
N TYR A 21 -4.60 9.28 9.58
CA TYR A 21 -3.94 7.98 9.41
C TYR A 21 -4.24 7.00 10.54
N SER A 22 -4.78 7.48 11.67
CA SER A 22 -5.21 6.66 12.82
C SER A 22 -4.14 5.66 13.31
N VAL A 23 -2.87 6.02 13.23
CA VAL A 23 -1.72 5.12 13.54
C VAL A 23 -1.86 4.50 14.92
N GLN A 24 -2.24 5.30 15.95
CA GLN A 24 -2.41 4.78 17.30
C GLN A 24 -3.53 3.73 17.39
N ARG A 25 -4.62 3.89 16.63
CA ARG A 25 -5.69 2.88 16.59
C ARG A 25 -5.23 1.55 15.99
N PHE A 26 -4.34 1.58 15.00
CA PHE A 26 -3.76 0.34 14.47
C PHE A 26 -2.92 -0.40 15.53
N ILE A 27 -2.28 0.34 16.43
CA ILE A 27 -1.48 -0.24 17.52
C ILE A 27 -2.39 -0.81 18.63
N ASP A 28 -3.42 -0.06 19.02
CA ASP A 28 -4.24 -0.37 20.19
C ASP A 28 -5.35 -1.40 19.90
N ASP A 29 -5.80 -1.48 18.65
CA ASP A 29 -6.91 -2.35 18.24
C ASP A 29 -6.51 -3.25 17.06
N PRO A 30 -6.21 -4.54 17.31
CA PRO A 30 -5.86 -5.49 16.24
C PRO A 30 -6.97 -5.73 15.19
N ALA A 31 -8.21 -5.39 15.51
CA ALA A 31 -9.34 -5.51 14.59
C ALA A 31 -9.59 -4.24 13.75
N PHE A 32 -8.87 -3.15 14.06
CA PHE A 32 -9.08 -1.88 13.37
C PHE A 32 -8.63 -1.96 11.92
N ILE A 33 -9.50 -1.49 11.02
CA ILE A 33 -9.24 -1.34 9.59
C ILE A 33 -9.48 0.12 9.22
N GLY A 34 -8.51 0.76 8.56
CA GLY A 34 -8.58 2.15 8.14
C GLY A 34 -9.71 2.43 7.14
N ASP A 35 -10.07 3.70 7.01
CA ASP A 35 -11.23 4.12 6.21
C ASP A 35 -11.12 3.79 4.73
N VAL A 36 -9.91 3.85 4.16
CA VAL A 36 -9.65 3.53 2.74
C VAL A 36 -9.99 2.07 2.45
N VAL A 37 -9.40 1.14 3.20
CA VAL A 37 -9.65 -0.30 3.01
C VAL A 37 -11.09 -0.65 3.34
N ARG A 38 -11.69 -0.01 4.35
CA ARG A 38 -13.10 -0.19 4.70
C ARG A 38 -14.02 0.24 3.57
N PHE A 39 -13.72 1.37 2.92
CA PHE A 39 -14.46 1.86 1.76
C PHE A 39 -14.36 0.90 0.57
N ASP A 40 -13.16 0.38 0.32
CA ASP A 40 -12.92 -0.52 -0.80
C ASP A 40 -13.34 -1.98 -0.52
N ARG A 41 -13.67 -2.34 0.72
CA ARG A 41 -13.94 -3.72 1.15
C ARG A 41 -14.93 -4.46 0.24
N GLY A 42 -16.02 -3.79 -0.16
CA GLY A 42 -17.02 -4.39 -1.06
C GLY A 42 -16.53 -4.65 -2.48
N ARG A 43 -15.43 -4.01 -2.88
CA ARG A 43 -14.83 -4.12 -4.22
C ARG A 43 -13.62 -5.03 -4.24
N LEU A 44 -13.01 -5.27 -3.08
CA LEU A 44 -11.80 -6.12 -2.95
C LEU A 44 -12.07 -7.58 -3.31
N GLY A 45 -13.33 -8.02 -3.25
CA GLY A 45 -13.69 -9.41 -3.46
C GLY A 45 -13.19 -10.32 -2.33
N ASP A 46 -12.88 -11.56 -2.67
CA ASP A 46 -12.36 -12.53 -1.71
C ASP A 46 -10.88 -12.24 -1.41
N VAL A 47 -10.59 -11.87 -0.17
CA VAL A 47 -9.25 -11.43 0.27
C VAL A 47 -8.53 -12.50 1.11
N PRO A 48 -9.20 -13.25 2.00
CA PRO A 48 -8.53 -14.23 2.85
C PRO A 48 -7.69 -15.24 2.06
N GLY A 49 -6.45 -15.45 2.50
CA GLY A 49 -5.53 -16.41 1.90
C GLY A 49 -4.88 -15.95 0.58
N GLN A 50 -5.22 -14.79 0.07
CA GLN A 50 -4.61 -14.26 -1.15
C GLN A 50 -3.25 -13.62 -0.89
N ARG A 51 -2.35 -13.72 -1.87
CA ARG A 51 -1.11 -12.95 -1.89
C ARG A 51 -1.35 -11.62 -2.58
N GLY A 52 -1.07 -10.53 -1.87
CA GLY A 52 -1.26 -9.18 -2.37
C GLY A 52 0.03 -8.34 -2.36
N VAL A 53 0.07 -7.34 -3.24
CA VAL A 53 1.06 -6.27 -3.19
C VAL A 53 0.34 -4.93 -3.19
N HIS A 54 0.72 -4.06 -2.25
CA HIS A 54 0.24 -2.69 -2.18
C HIS A 54 1.29 -1.74 -2.75
N LEU A 55 1.03 -1.23 -3.95
CA LEU A 55 1.91 -0.27 -4.63
C LEU A 55 1.72 1.14 -4.06
N GLN A 56 2.83 1.85 -3.83
CA GLN A 56 2.82 3.19 -3.25
C GLN A 56 2.13 3.20 -1.87
N CYS A 57 2.59 2.29 -1.00
CA CYS A 57 1.93 1.96 0.27
C CYS A 57 2.06 3.03 1.35
N HIS A 58 2.87 4.08 1.13
CA HIS A 58 3.10 5.15 2.09
C HIS A 58 3.55 4.59 3.46
N ILE A 59 2.96 5.05 4.57
CA ILE A 59 3.29 4.57 5.93
C ILE A 59 2.64 3.24 6.30
N GLY A 60 2.02 2.54 5.35
CA GLY A 60 1.59 1.14 5.48
C GLY A 60 0.26 0.89 6.17
N THR A 61 -0.52 1.91 6.54
CA THR A 61 -1.80 1.73 7.23
C THR A 61 -2.80 0.88 6.44
N ASP A 62 -2.92 1.15 5.13
CA ASP A 62 -3.81 0.38 4.28
C ASP A 62 -3.27 -1.03 3.99
N THR A 63 -1.93 -1.19 3.95
CA THR A 63 -1.29 -2.50 3.83
C THR A 63 -1.63 -3.39 5.01
N ILE A 64 -1.57 -2.84 6.23
CA ILE A 64 -1.99 -3.53 7.45
C ILE A 64 -3.48 -3.85 7.40
N GLY A 65 -4.31 -2.91 6.93
CA GLY A 65 -5.75 -3.15 6.76
C GLY A 65 -6.06 -4.36 5.87
N LEU A 66 -5.35 -4.49 4.75
CA LEU A 66 -5.48 -5.66 3.85
C LEU A 66 -5.01 -6.96 4.52
N SER A 67 -3.91 -6.92 5.27
CA SER A 67 -3.43 -8.07 6.04
C SER A 67 -4.47 -8.51 7.07
N ARG A 68 -5.09 -7.58 7.78
CA ARG A 68 -6.16 -7.86 8.76
C ARG A 68 -7.44 -8.41 8.13
N LEU A 69 -7.65 -8.21 6.83
CA LEU A 69 -8.69 -8.90 6.05
C LEU A 69 -8.30 -10.33 5.64
N GLY A 70 -7.11 -10.78 5.99
CA GLY A 70 -6.64 -12.14 5.77
C GLY A 70 -5.74 -12.35 4.55
N ALA A 71 -5.30 -11.27 3.88
CA ALA A 71 -4.31 -11.38 2.80
C ALA A 71 -2.88 -11.45 3.35
N SER A 72 -2.00 -12.17 2.65
CA SER A 72 -0.55 -12.05 2.82
C SER A 72 -0.04 -10.92 1.92
N VAL A 73 0.28 -9.76 2.51
CA VAL A 73 0.53 -8.51 1.76
C VAL A 73 1.95 -8.03 1.90
N THR A 74 2.53 -7.60 0.79
CA THR A 74 3.76 -6.82 0.74
C THR A 74 3.45 -5.37 0.35
N GLY A 75 3.88 -4.41 1.16
CA GLY A 75 3.82 -2.99 0.82
C GLY A 75 5.09 -2.53 0.10
N LEU A 76 4.95 -1.67 -0.91
CA LEU A 76 6.06 -1.13 -1.67
C LEU A 76 5.93 0.38 -1.79
N ASP A 77 6.99 1.10 -1.46
CA ASP A 77 7.07 2.55 -1.64
C ASP A 77 8.51 2.98 -1.98
N PHE A 78 8.65 4.11 -2.65
CA PHE A 78 9.96 4.62 -3.08
C PHE A 78 10.64 5.52 -2.04
N SER A 79 9.92 5.94 -1.01
CA SER A 79 10.42 6.80 0.06
C SER A 79 10.95 5.94 1.22
N PRO A 80 12.26 5.98 1.54
CA PRO A 80 12.80 5.25 2.67
C PRO A 80 12.18 5.71 4.00
N ALA A 81 11.83 6.99 4.13
CA ALA A 81 11.20 7.51 5.34
C ALA A 81 9.78 6.96 5.55
N THR A 82 8.99 6.78 4.48
CA THR A 82 7.67 6.14 4.60
C THR A 82 7.79 4.66 4.96
N ILE A 83 8.73 3.95 4.36
CA ILE A 83 9.01 2.54 4.64
C ILE A 83 9.48 2.35 6.10
N GLU A 84 10.32 3.26 6.61
CA GLU A 84 10.72 3.25 8.01
C GLU A 84 9.51 3.41 8.95
N GLN A 85 8.63 4.37 8.69
CA GLN A 85 7.39 4.55 9.47
C GLN A 85 6.48 3.32 9.40
N ALA A 86 6.34 2.72 8.22
CA ALA A 86 5.55 1.51 8.05
C ALA A 86 6.11 0.33 8.86
N ARG A 87 7.44 0.14 8.87
CA ARG A 87 8.11 -0.89 9.66
C ARG A 87 7.97 -0.65 11.17
N LEU A 88 8.07 0.61 11.62
CA LEU A 88 7.85 0.98 13.01
C LEU A 88 6.40 0.71 13.45
N LEU A 89 5.44 0.99 12.58
CA LEU A 89 4.03 0.71 12.86
C LEU A 89 3.79 -0.79 13.02
N VAL A 90 4.27 -1.61 12.11
CA VAL A 90 4.15 -3.08 12.18
C VAL A 90 4.85 -3.65 13.42
N ALA A 91 6.02 -3.14 13.77
CA ALA A 91 6.73 -3.57 14.99
C ALA A 91 5.92 -3.30 16.27
N LYS A 92 5.11 -2.23 16.28
CA LYS A 92 4.25 -1.87 17.42
C LYS A 92 2.90 -2.56 17.40
N SER A 93 2.30 -2.76 16.23
CA SER A 93 0.98 -3.38 16.10
C SER A 93 1.01 -4.91 16.09
N GLY A 94 2.18 -5.50 15.79
CA GLY A 94 2.34 -6.95 15.74
C GLY A 94 1.79 -7.62 14.50
N ASP A 95 1.43 -6.86 13.47
CA ASP A 95 0.95 -7.41 12.20
C ASP A 95 2.11 -8.04 11.40
N ASP A 96 1.81 -9.10 10.65
CA ASP A 96 2.77 -9.78 9.77
C ASP A 96 2.69 -9.20 8.35
N VAL A 97 3.44 -8.13 8.13
CA VAL A 97 3.51 -7.40 6.85
C VAL A 97 4.96 -7.09 6.50
N THR A 98 5.32 -7.33 5.25
CA THR A 98 6.64 -7.00 4.70
C THR A 98 6.58 -5.70 3.90
N PHE A 99 7.63 -4.86 4.02
CA PHE A 99 7.77 -3.63 3.25
C PHE A 99 9.06 -3.61 2.44
N VAL A 100 8.95 -3.21 1.17
CA VAL A 100 10.06 -3.11 0.20
C VAL A 100 10.20 -1.66 -0.26
N GLU A 101 11.43 -1.13 -0.18
CA GLU A 101 11.77 0.16 -0.77
C GLU A 101 12.07 -0.02 -2.26
N SER A 102 11.21 0.51 -3.12
CA SER A 102 11.42 0.53 -4.57
C SER A 102 10.51 1.55 -5.23
N THR A 103 10.90 2.03 -6.41
CA THR A 103 9.94 2.73 -7.26
C THR A 103 8.87 1.76 -7.77
N VAL A 104 7.68 2.25 -8.03
CA VAL A 104 6.61 1.43 -8.59
C VAL A 104 7.00 0.81 -9.95
N TYR A 105 7.83 1.51 -10.72
CA TYR A 105 8.28 1.05 -12.04
C TYR A 105 9.28 -0.11 -11.99
N ASP A 106 9.98 -0.26 -10.88
CA ASP A 106 10.96 -1.31 -10.65
C ASP A 106 10.40 -2.45 -9.77
N ALA A 107 9.11 -2.38 -9.42
CA ALA A 107 8.47 -3.29 -8.48
C ALA A 107 8.61 -4.77 -8.87
N ALA A 108 8.43 -5.12 -10.16
CA ALA A 108 8.58 -6.50 -10.61
C ALA A 108 9.99 -7.06 -10.34
N SER A 109 11.02 -6.25 -10.56
CA SER A 109 12.41 -6.62 -10.26
C SER A 109 12.67 -6.67 -8.76
N ALA A 110 12.21 -5.65 -8.02
CA ALA A 110 12.40 -5.57 -6.57
C ALA A 110 11.72 -6.72 -5.81
N LEU A 111 10.65 -7.27 -6.37
CA LEU A 111 9.90 -8.42 -5.87
C LEU A 111 10.32 -9.74 -6.53
N SER A 112 11.50 -9.79 -7.16
CA SER A 112 12.11 -10.99 -7.73
C SER A 112 11.21 -11.72 -8.75
N GLY A 113 10.39 -10.99 -9.49
CA GLY A 113 9.46 -11.55 -10.48
C GLY A 113 8.26 -12.29 -9.87
N GLU A 114 8.01 -12.15 -8.58
CA GLU A 114 6.83 -12.73 -7.94
C GLU A 114 5.53 -12.17 -8.52
N GLN A 115 4.51 -13.02 -8.59
CA GLN A 115 3.17 -12.64 -9.02
C GLN A 115 2.16 -12.78 -7.89
N PHE A 116 1.12 -11.95 -7.95
CA PHE A 116 0.15 -11.76 -6.87
C PHE A 116 -1.28 -11.98 -7.35
N ASP A 117 -2.13 -12.42 -6.45
CA ASP A 117 -3.57 -12.55 -6.68
C ASP A 117 -4.25 -11.18 -6.67
N LEU A 118 -3.68 -10.23 -5.88
CA LEU A 118 -4.20 -8.89 -5.72
C LEU A 118 -3.07 -7.86 -5.85
N VAL A 119 -3.21 -6.91 -6.75
CA VAL A 119 -2.45 -5.66 -6.76
C VAL A 119 -3.37 -4.55 -6.25
N PHE A 120 -2.98 -3.89 -5.16
CA PHE A 120 -3.73 -2.79 -4.57
C PHE A 120 -3.00 -1.47 -4.75
N THR A 121 -3.74 -0.40 -4.98
CA THR A 121 -3.23 0.97 -4.98
C THR A 121 -4.19 1.88 -4.22
N GLY A 122 -3.64 2.70 -3.33
CA GLY A 122 -4.43 3.60 -2.50
C GLY A 122 -4.98 4.83 -3.25
N ILE A 123 -5.86 5.55 -2.57
CA ILE A 123 -6.49 6.76 -3.09
C ILE A 123 -5.43 7.81 -3.46
N GLY A 124 -5.55 8.37 -4.67
CA GLY A 124 -4.72 9.48 -5.15
C GLY A 124 -3.30 9.09 -5.54
N ALA A 125 -2.89 7.83 -5.38
CA ALA A 125 -1.53 7.37 -5.68
C ALA A 125 -1.13 7.63 -7.14
N LEU A 126 -2.05 7.46 -8.07
CA LEU A 126 -1.79 7.62 -9.51
C LEU A 126 -1.49 9.06 -9.92
N ASN A 127 -1.96 10.05 -9.19
CA ASN A 127 -1.74 11.46 -9.49
C ASN A 127 -0.26 11.88 -9.39
N TRP A 128 0.55 11.11 -8.70
CA TRP A 128 1.99 11.36 -8.48
C TRP A 128 2.89 10.65 -9.49
N LEU A 129 2.30 9.89 -10.42
CA LEU A 129 3.06 9.07 -11.36
C LEU A 129 3.41 9.84 -12.64
N PRO A 130 4.70 9.87 -13.04
CA PRO A 130 5.12 10.44 -14.31
C PRO A 130 4.57 9.70 -15.53
N SER A 131 4.26 8.41 -15.42
CA SER A 131 3.78 7.58 -16.52
C SER A 131 2.80 6.51 -16.06
N ILE A 132 1.55 6.68 -16.40
CA ILE A 132 0.49 5.69 -16.14
C ILE A 132 0.70 4.43 -17.00
N SER A 133 1.18 4.58 -18.24
CA SER A 133 1.44 3.42 -19.11
C SER A 133 2.50 2.49 -18.53
N ARG A 134 3.60 3.04 -17.98
CA ARG A 134 4.63 2.24 -17.31
C ARG A 134 4.10 1.60 -16.04
N TRP A 135 3.30 2.33 -15.27
CA TRP A 135 2.64 1.79 -14.09
C TRP A 135 1.73 0.61 -14.46
N ALA A 136 0.90 0.77 -15.49
CA ALA A 136 0.02 -0.30 -15.96
C ALA A 136 0.80 -1.55 -16.40
N ALA A 137 1.92 -1.36 -17.10
CA ALA A 137 2.82 -2.48 -17.47
C ALA A 137 3.38 -3.19 -16.22
N THR A 138 3.75 -2.44 -15.19
CA THR A 138 4.18 -3.02 -13.90
C THR A 138 3.07 -3.83 -13.24
N VAL A 139 1.84 -3.30 -13.20
CA VAL A 139 0.68 -4.01 -12.63
C VAL A 139 0.45 -5.33 -13.36
N VAL A 140 0.48 -5.32 -14.69
CA VAL A 140 0.33 -6.55 -15.51
C VAL A 140 1.42 -7.57 -15.18
N ALA A 141 2.67 -7.13 -15.04
CA ALA A 141 3.80 -8.01 -14.70
C ALA A 141 3.65 -8.63 -13.30
N LEU A 142 3.03 -7.93 -12.36
CA LEU A 142 2.83 -8.38 -10.98
C LEU A 142 1.59 -9.25 -10.81
N LEU A 143 0.65 -9.24 -11.73
CA LEU A 143 -0.58 -10.03 -11.61
C LEU A 143 -0.39 -11.46 -12.11
N LYS A 144 -0.86 -12.42 -11.33
CA LYS A 144 -1.10 -13.79 -11.81
C LYS A 144 -2.18 -13.79 -12.90
N PRO A 145 -2.24 -14.82 -13.77
CA PRO A 145 -3.45 -15.10 -14.54
C PRO A 145 -4.66 -15.15 -13.60
N ALA A 146 -5.75 -14.50 -13.90
CA ALA A 146 -6.92 -14.33 -13.02
C ALA A 146 -6.70 -13.48 -11.74
N GLY A 147 -5.52 -12.89 -11.56
CA GLY A 147 -5.28 -11.88 -10.53
C GLY A 147 -6.05 -10.59 -10.83
N ARG A 148 -6.27 -9.76 -9.81
CA ARG A 148 -7.02 -8.51 -9.95
C ARG A 148 -6.29 -7.30 -9.43
N LEU A 149 -6.53 -6.18 -10.09
CA LEU A 149 -6.18 -4.85 -9.60
C LEU A 149 -7.37 -4.28 -8.83
N SER A 150 -7.13 -3.77 -7.63
CA SER A 150 -8.11 -3.04 -6.84
C SER A 150 -7.52 -1.72 -6.33
N GLY A 151 -8.37 -0.72 -6.20
CA GLY A 151 -8.00 0.57 -5.66
C GLY A 151 -8.94 1.67 -6.14
N THR A 152 -8.98 2.76 -5.39
CA THR A 152 -9.80 3.93 -5.71
C THR A 152 -8.91 5.08 -6.15
N THR A 153 -9.12 5.59 -7.34
CA THR A 153 -8.30 6.67 -7.93
C THR A 153 -8.71 8.06 -7.44
N ALA A 154 -9.95 8.23 -6.97
CA ALA A 154 -10.46 9.49 -6.43
C ALA A 154 -11.59 9.25 -5.42
N TRP A 155 -11.69 10.15 -4.41
CA TRP A 155 -12.90 10.27 -3.61
C TRP A 155 -14.00 10.91 -4.48
N ALA A 156 -15.12 10.23 -4.66
CA ALA A 156 -16.32 10.91 -5.08
C ALA A 156 -16.74 11.84 -3.94
N ARG A 157 -16.56 13.13 -4.12
CA ARG A 157 -17.15 14.12 -3.21
C ARG A 157 -18.65 14.08 -3.46
N SER A 158 -19.40 13.51 -2.55
CA SER A 158 -20.84 13.70 -2.45
C SER A 158 -21.14 15.06 -1.83
#